data_70b7ef0578fcb8dd1f55623ec3efd656
#
_entry.id   70b7ef0578fcb8dd1f55623ec3efd656
#
_cell.length_a   1.000
_cell.length_b   1.000
_cell.length_c   1.000
_cell.angle_alpha   90.00
_cell.angle_beta   90.00
_cell.angle_gamma   90.00
#
_symmetry.space_group_name_H-M   'P 1'
#
loop_
_entity.id
_entity.type
_entity.pdbx_description
1 polymer ?
#
loop_
_entity_poly.entity_id
_entity_poly.type
_entity_poly.pdbx_seq_one_letter_code
_entity_poly.pdbx_strand_id
1 'polypeptide(L)'
;MKKIFNACVSLLLMAFFLVSCSQNKPAPLNEVDLLINNEDQLTQVIIYDVFTPPVASRIYVYSSLASYEAIRFAKEGTSSIAEKLNGFGKMPLPEKGKNYNFSLAATKAFFKVTRNVKVFSIDSLTKYEQSVYDNYKANLDEATYKNSIAFGDTVAAVILARAKTDGYAISRGKQKYLGSN
;
A
#
# COMPACT_ATOMS: atom_id res chain seq x y z
N MET A 1 12.55 13.42 61.55
CA MET A 1 11.91 12.36 60.76
C MET A 1 11.00 12.90 59.65
N LYS A 2 10.02 13.79 59.91
CA LYS A 2 9.11 14.32 58.84
C LYS A 2 9.84 15.05 57.67
N LYS A 3 10.91 15.80 57.92
CA LYS A 3 11.66 16.49 56.85
C LYS A 3 12.40 15.55 55.90
N ILE A 4 12.94 14.44 56.43
CA ILE A 4 13.64 13.40 55.64
C ILE A 4 12.62 12.64 54.79
N PHE A 5 11.46 12.33 55.38
CA PHE A 5 10.37 11.64 54.68
C PHE A 5 9.84 12.47 53.49
N ASN A 6 9.62 13.77 53.71
CA ASN A 6 9.19 14.67 52.63
C ASN A 6 10.25 14.84 51.52
N ALA A 7 11.54 14.85 51.87
CA ALA A 7 12.62 14.91 50.89
C ALA A 7 12.69 13.62 50.03
N CYS A 8 12.53 12.45 50.66
CA CYS A 8 12.49 11.18 49.92
C CYS A 8 11.27 11.06 48.99
N VAL A 9 10.09 11.51 49.44
CA VAL A 9 8.87 11.51 48.62
C VAL A 9 9.02 12.48 47.44
N SER A 10 9.61 13.66 47.65
CA SER A 10 9.88 14.60 46.56
C SER A 10 10.88 14.08 45.54
N LEU A 11 11.92 13.36 46.01
CA LEU A 11 12.93 12.74 45.13
C LEU A 11 12.31 11.58 44.29
N LEU A 12 11.42 10.80 44.91
CA LEU A 12 10.70 9.70 44.25
C LEU A 12 9.74 10.23 43.17
N LEU A 13 9.01 11.31 43.44
CA LEU A 13 8.16 12.00 42.48
C LEU A 13 8.95 12.58 41.30
N MET A 14 10.15 13.13 41.56
CA MET A 14 11.01 13.68 40.51
C MET A 14 11.60 12.60 39.60
N ALA A 15 11.85 11.40 40.14
CA ALA A 15 12.32 10.26 39.35
C ALA A 15 11.26 9.70 38.38
N PHE A 16 9.96 9.86 38.66
CA PHE A 16 8.87 9.45 37.80
C PHE A 16 8.75 10.31 36.53
N PHE A 17 9.20 11.54 36.53
CA PHE A 17 9.17 12.42 35.36
C PHE A 17 10.32 12.19 34.38
N LEU A 18 11.34 11.40 34.74
CA LEU A 18 12.48 11.10 33.85
C LEU A 18 12.27 9.87 32.97
N VAL A 19 11.18 9.12 33.14
CA VAL A 19 10.79 8.05 32.21
C VAL A 19 9.95 8.66 31.08
N SER A 20 10.47 9.71 30.44
CA SER A 20 10.02 10.11 29.12
C SER A 20 10.52 9.04 28.16
N CYS A 21 9.66 8.08 27.86
CA CYS A 21 9.91 7.09 26.84
C CYS A 21 10.07 7.85 25.51
N SER A 22 11.30 8.15 25.12
CA SER A 22 11.62 8.58 23.78
C SER A 22 11.21 7.43 22.86
N GLN A 23 9.99 7.50 22.32
CA GLN A 23 9.62 6.62 21.22
C GLN A 23 10.56 6.99 20.07
N ASN A 24 11.61 6.19 19.88
CA ASN A 24 12.44 6.29 18.68
C ASN A 24 11.53 6.00 17.49
N LYS A 25 11.13 7.06 16.80
CA LYS A 25 10.42 6.91 15.54
C LYS A 25 11.27 6.08 14.59
N PRO A 26 10.71 5.11 13.89
CA PRO A 26 11.45 4.39 12.86
C PRO A 26 11.94 5.39 11.80
N ALA A 27 13.10 5.11 11.20
CA ALA A 27 13.59 5.94 10.10
C ALA A 27 12.55 5.98 8.96
N PRO A 28 12.34 7.14 8.32
CA PRO A 28 11.47 7.24 7.16
C PRO A 28 11.91 6.27 6.06
N LEU A 29 10.95 5.67 5.37
CA LEU A 29 11.22 4.77 4.26
C LEU A 29 11.76 5.54 3.05
N ASN A 30 12.72 4.94 2.34
CA ASN A 30 13.10 5.41 1.02
C ASN A 30 11.98 5.06 0.04
N GLU A 31 11.42 6.06 -0.64
CA GLU A 31 10.25 5.88 -1.51
C GLU A 31 10.55 5.01 -2.75
N VAL A 32 11.76 5.10 -3.31
CA VAL A 32 12.17 4.27 -4.45
C VAL A 32 12.31 2.82 -4.03
N ASP A 33 13.03 2.58 -2.93
CA ASP A 33 13.22 1.22 -2.39
C ASP A 33 11.87 0.61 -1.98
N LEU A 34 10.95 1.42 -1.45
CA LEU A 34 9.62 0.97 -1.09
C LEU A 34 8.86 0.41 -2.29
N LEU A 35 8.86 1.11 -3.42
CA LEU A 35 8.16 0.65 -4.63
C LEU A 35 8.79 -0.63 -5.19
N ILE A 36 10.11 -0.72 -5.19
CA ILE A 36 10.85 -1.92 -5.59
C ILE A 36 10.51 -3.08 -4.67
N ASN A 37 10.52 -2.85 -3.36
CA ASN A 37 10.20 -3.88 -2.37
C ASN A 37 8.73 -4.35 -2.46
N ASN A 38 7.79 -3.47 -2.80
CA ASN A 38 6.40 -3.87 -3.05
C ASN A 38 6.30 -4.88 -4.20
N GLU A 39 7.01 -4.63 -5.31
CA GLU A 39 7.07 -5.56 -6.46
C GLU A 39 7.79 -6.86 -6.11
N ASP A 40 8.85 -6.81 -5.31
CA ASP A 40 9.55 -8.00 -4.82
C ASP A 40 8.64 -8.88 -3.96
N GLN A 41 7.87 -8.29 -3.05
CA GLN A 41 6.92 -9.03 -2.24
C GLN A 41 5.85 -9.71 -3.11
N LEU A 42 5.34 -9.01 -4.12
CA LEU A 42 4.42 -9.59 -5.09
C LEU A 42 5.08 -10.75 -5.87
N THR A 43 6.31 -10.56 -6.31
CA THR A 43 7.09 -11.58 -7.03
C THR A 43 7.24 -12.86 -6.21
N GLN A 44 7.57 -12.74 -4.92
CA GLN A 44 7.70 -13.91 -4.03
C GLN A 44 6.36 -14.68 -3.94
N VAL A 45 5.25 -13.97 -3.84
CA VAL A 45 3.93 -14.61 -3.79
C VAL A 45 3.55 -15.24 -5.13
N ILE A 46 3.84 -14.60 -6.26
CA ILE A 46 3.60 -15.16 -7.59
C ILE A 46 4.37 -16.47 -7.80
N ILE A 47 5.63 -16.51 -7.33
CA ILE A 47 6.47 -17.72 -7.38
C ILE A 47 5.89 -18.80 -6.47
N TYR A 48 5.54 -18.45 -5.23
CA TYR A 48 5.00 -19.38 -4.25
C TYR A 48 3.65 -19.97 -4.67
N ASP A 49 2.76 -19.16 -5.21
CA ASP A 49 1.44 -19.57 -5.71
C ASP A 49 1.52 -20.29 -7.07
N VAL A 50 2.71 -20.40 -7.67
CA VAL A 50 2.97 -21.07 -8.95
C VAL A 50 2.06 -20.56 -10.08
N PHE A 51 1.92 -19.24 -10.18
CA PHE A 51 1.11 -18.65 -11.24
C PHE A 51 1.73 -18.84 -12.62
N THR A 52 0.89 -19.20 -13.60
CA THR A 52 1.31 -19.26 -15.00
C THR A 52 1.64 -17.84 -15.52
N PRO A 53 2.57 -17.69 -16.50
CA PRO A 53 2.98 -16.38 -17.00
C PRO A 53 1.84 -15.43 -17.40
N PRO A 54 0.76 -15.86 -18.08
CA PRO A 54 -0.35 -14.97 -18.40
C PRO A 54 -1.10 -14.45 -17.18
N VAL A 55 -1.23 -15.27 -16.14
CA VAL A 55 -1.88 -14.87 -14.88
C VAL A 55 -0.97 -13.92 -14.11
N ALA A 56 0.32 -14.24 -13.99
CA ALA A 56 1.31 -13.38 -13.35
C ALA A 56 1.38 -12.01 -14.00
N SER A 57 1.46 -11.94 -15.33
CA SER A 57 1.48 -10.68 -16.09
C SER A 57 0.26 -9.80 -15.78
N ARG A 58 -0.93 -10.42 -15.68
CA ARG A 58 -2.14 -9.68 -15.33
C ARG A 58 -2.08 -9.10 -13.92
N ILE A 59 -1.57 -9.85 -12.96
CA ILE A 59 -1.44 -9.40 -11.57
C ILE A 59 -0.45 -8.23 -11.51
N TYR A 60 0.72 -8.36 -12.10
CA TYR A 60 1.72 -7.28 -12.16
C TYR A 60 1.15 -6.01 -12.79
N VAL A 61 0.53 -6.12 -13.97
CA VAL A 61 0.01 -4.94 -14.69
C VAL A 61 -0.99 -4.17 -13.86
N TYR A 62 -1.98 -4.84 -13.26
CA TYR A 62 -3.00 -4.14 -12.47
C TYR A 62 -2.43 -3.54 -11.18
N SER A 63 -1.54 -4.25 -10.49
CA SER A 63 -0.94 -3.77 -9.25
C SER A 63 -0.02 -2.57 -9.50
N SER A 64 0.88 -2.66 -10.49
CA SER A 64 1.80 -1.57 -10.84
C SER A 64 1.06 -0.38 -11.44
N LEU A 65 0.00 -0.60 -12.24
CA LEU A 65 -0.83 0.49 -12.76
C LEU A 65 -1.54 1.25 -11.63
N ALA A 66 -2.06 0.54 -10.62
CA ALA A 66 -2.66 1.18 -9.46
C ALA A 66 -1.65 2.01 -8.67
N SER A 67 -0.44 1.48 -8.47
CA SER A 67 0.67 2.20 -7.84
C SER A 67 1.01 3.47 -8.62
N TYR A 68 1.20 3.36 -9.93
CA TYR A 68 1.52 4.50 -10.81
C TYR A 68 0.44 5.57 -10.76
N GLU A 69 -0.82 5.21 -10.89
CA GLU A 69 -1.93 6.18 -10.89
C GLU A 69 -2.05 6.94 -9.57
N ALA A 70 -1.66 6.33 -8.46
CA ALA A 70 -1.64 6.99 -7.17
C ALA A 70 -0.41 7.88 -6.97
N ILE A 71 0.80 7.44 -7.41
CA ILE A 71 2.05 8.19 -7.18
C ILE A 71 2.29 9.30 -8.18
N ARG A 72 1.66 9.29 -9.35
CA ARG A 72 1.91 10.25 -10.42
C ARG A 72 1.76 11.71 -9.99
N PHE A 73 1.02 11.98 -8.93
CA PHE A 73 0.85 13.33 -8.40
C PHE A 73 2.03 13.83 -7.55
N ALA A 74 2.99 12.96 -7.24
CA ALA A 74 4.25 13.36 -6.59
C ALA A 74 5.14 14.21 -7.51
N LYS A 75 4.91 14.12 -8.83
CA LYS A 75 5.66 14.89 -9.83
C LYS A 75 4.69 15.62 -10.77
N GLU A 76 4.88 16.92 -10.89
CA GLU A 76 4.11 17.74 -11.82
C GLU A 76 4.30 17.29 -13.28
N GLY A 77 3.28 17.51 -14.11
CA GLY A 77 3.31 17.20 -15.54
C GLY A 77 3.12 15.72 -15.89
N THR A 78 2.92 14.85 -14.91
CA THR A 78 2.61 13.45 -15.18
C THR A 78 1.16 13.24 -15.57
N SER A 79 0.92 12.41 -16.60
CA SER A 79 -0.43 12.08 -17.08
C SER A 79 -0.85 10.68 -16.68
N SER A 80 -2.16 10.42 -16.63
CA SER A 80 -2.68 9.07 -16.41
C SER A 80 -2.31 8.14 -17.58
N ILE A 81 -1.85 6.94 -17.25
CA ILE A 81 -1.68 5.85 -18.21
C ILE A 81 -3.00 5.10 -18.37
N ALA A 82 -3.71 4.86 -17.27
CA ALA A 82 -4.98 4.14 -17.29
C ALA A 82 -6.00 4.79 -18.24
N GLU A 83 -6.12 6.11 -18.23
CA GLU A 83 -7.04 6.84 -19.12
C GLU A 83 -6.73 6.70 -20.61
N LYS A 84 -5.53 6.24 -20.97
CA LYS A 84 -5.11 5.97 -22.35
C LYS A 84 -5.37 4.51 -22.76
N LEU A 85 -5.73 3.66 -21.80
CA LEU A 85 -5.99 2.24 -22.04
C LEU A 85 -7.47 1.97 -22.23
N ASN A 86 -7.79 0.97 -23.08
CA ASN A 86 -9.16 0.58 -23.34
C ASN A 86 -9.88 0.06 -22.08
N GLY A 87 -11.08 0.56 -21.87
CA GLY A 87 -11.98 0.07 -20.82
C GLY A 87 -11.72 0.69 -19.44
N PHE A 88 -10.85 1.68 -19.33
CA PHE A 88 -10.75 2.53 -18.15
C PHE A 88 -11.55 3.82 -18.33
N GLY A 89 -12.15 4.31 -17.25
CA GLY A 89 -12.73 5.64 -17.16
C GLY A 89 -11.72 6.66 -16.65
N LYS A 90 -12.23 7.83 -16.24
CA LYS A 90 -11.39 8.84 -15.60
C LYS A 90 -10.83 8.33 -14.27
N MET A 91 -9.54 8.61 -14.06
CA MET A 91 -8.89 8.30 -12.81
C MET A 91 -9.18 9.37 -11.74
N PRO A 92 -9.28 8.96 -10.47
CA PRO A 92 -9.49 9.89 -9.36
C PRO A 92 -8.38 10.94 -9.28
N LEU A 93 -8.76 12.12 -8.85
CA LEU A 93 -7.83 13.21 -8.55
C LEU A 93 -7.77 13.42 -7.03
N PRO A 94 -6.62 13.79 -6.47
CA PRO A 94 -6.53 14.17 -5.07
C PRO A 94 -7.38 15.42 -4.82
N GLU A 95 -8.03 15.50 -3.67
CA GLU A 95 -8.85 16.65 -3.30
C GLU A 95 -7.97 17.87 -3.06
N LYS A 96 -8.38 19.02 -3.59
CA LYS A 96 -7.65 20.28 -3.41
C LYS A 96 -7.60 20.67 -1.93
N GLY A 97 -6.46 21.20 -1.52
CA GLY A 97 -6.27 21.69 -0.14
C GLY A 97 -6.01 20.62 0.90
N LYS A 98 -5.92 19.34 0.52
CA LYS A 98 -5.50 18.26 1.40
C LYS A 98 -4.04 17.88 1.14
N ASN A 99 -3.33 17.52 2.20
CA ASN A 99 -1.98 16.98 2.12
C ASN A 99 -2.02 15.47 1.91
N TYR A 100 -1.10 14.98 1.09
CA TYR A 100 -0.93 13.55 0.77
C TYR A 100 0.54 13.17 0.79
N ASN A 101 0.82 11.96 1.23
CA ASN A 101 2.03 11.23 0.87
C ASN A 101 1.65 10.26 -0.25
N PHE A 102 2.07 10.56 -1.47
CA PHE A 102 1.68 9.77 -2.65
C PHE A 102 2.36 8.41 -2.72
N SER A 103 3.50 8.21 -2.06
CA SER A 103 4.14 6.89 -1.95
C SER A 103 3.34 5.96 -1.05
N LEU A 104 2.77 6.47 0.04
CA LEU A 104 1.83 5.72 0.88
C LEU A 104 0.54 5.39 0.10
N ALA A 105 0.00 6.35 -0.65
CA ALA A 105 -1.19 6.12 -1.47
C ALA A 105 -0.93 5.06 -2.56
N ALA A 106 0.25 5.09 -3.20
CA ALA A 106 0.68 4.11 -4.18
C ALA A 106 0.79 2.70 -3.57
N THR A 107 1.43 2.58 -2.42
CA THR A 107 1.52 1.32 -1.68
C THR A 107 0.14 0.77 -1.33
N LYS A 108 -0.76 1.64 -0.85
CA LYS A 108 -2.14 1.25 -0.55
C LYS A 108 -2.88 0.75 -1.78
N ALA A 109 -2.79 1.47 -2.90
CA ALA A 109 -3.43 1.09 -4.15
C ALA A 109 -2.87 -0.25 -4.67
N PHE A 110 -1.54 -0.41 -4.66
CA PHE A 110 -0.84 -1.62 -5.05
C PHE A 110 -1.36 -2.85 -4.31
N PHE A 111 -1.25 -2.87 -2.99
CA PHE A 111 -1.64 -4.06 -2.21
C PHE A 111 -3.14 -4.31 -2.21
N LYS A 112 -3.96 -3.27 -2.27
CA LYS A 112 -5.41 -3.47 -2.41
C LYS A 112 -5.77 -4.15 -3.73
N VAL A 113 -5.14 -3.76 -4.84
CA VAL A 113 -5.33 -4.42 -6.12
C VAL A 113 -4.77 -5.84 -6.09
N THR A 114 -3.53 -6.03 -5.65
CA THR A 114 -2.87 -7.34 -5.54
C THR A 114 -3.77 -8.37 -4.87
N ARG A 115 -4.31 -8.05 -3.68
CA ARG A 115 -5.19 -8.97 -2.94
C ARG A 115 -6.50 -9.29 -3.65
N ASN A 116 -6.98 -8.42 -4.52
CA ASN A 116 -8.28 -8.57 -5.18
C ASN A 116 -8.20 -9.13 -6.61
N VAL A 117 -7.00 -9.28 -7.19
CA VAL A 117 -6.80 -9.90 -8.51
C VAL A 117 -6.48 -11.40 -8.46
N LYS A 118 -6.84 -12.07 -7.35
CA LYS A 118 -6.70 -13.51 -7.09
C LYS A 118 -5.28 -13.99 -6.79
N VAL A 119 -4.61 -13.36 -5.86
CA VAL A 119 -3.46 -13.90 -5.13
C VAL A 119 -3.98 -14.76 -3.97
N PHE A 120 -3.35 -15.91 -3.69
CA PHE A 120 -3.80 -16.85 -2.65
C PHE A 120 -3.04 -16.69 -1.34
N SER A 121 -1.71 -16.56 -1.40
CA SER A 121 -0.83 -16.48 -0.23
C SER A 121 -0.68 -15.05 0.26
N ILE A 122 -1.74 -14.51 0.86
CA ILE A 122 -1.82 -13.10 1.25
C ILE A 122 -1.20 -12.78 2.62
N ASP A 123 -0.87 -13.77 3.45
CA ASP A 123 -0.41 -13.53 4.82
C ASP A 123 0.95 -12.82 4.88
N SER A 124 1.90 -13.21 4.01
CA SER A 124 3.20 -12.55 3.91
C SER A 124 3.08 -11.11 3.42
N LEU A 125 2.24 -10.88 2.41
CA LEU A 125 1.92 -9.53 1.92
C LEU A 125 1.31 -8.67 3.00
N THR A 126 0.39 -9.23 3.80
CA THR A 126 -0.28 -8.51 4.88
C THR A 126 0.70 -8.05 5.95
N LYS A 127 1.63 -8.92 6.36
CA LYS A 127 2.66 -8.55 7.35
C LYS A 127 3.58 -7.44 6.85
N TYR A 128 4.05 -7.55 5.61
CA TYR A 128 4.90 -6.54 5.02
C TYR A 128 4.16 -5.20 4.88
N GLU A 129 2.97 -5.20 4.30
CA GLU A 129 2.13 -4.01 4.14
C GLU A 129 1.86 -3.32 5.48
N GLN A 130 1.56 -4.10 6.54
CA GLN A 130 1.33 -3.54 7.86
C GLN A 130 2.58 -2.84 8.40
N SER A 131 3.77 -3.43 8.21
CA SER A 131 5.03 -2.81 8.64
C SER A 131 5.30 -1.47 7.95
N VAL A 132 4.93 -1.36 6.65
CA VAL A 132 5.00 -0.10 5.89
C VAL A 132 4.02 0.93 6.47
N TYR A 133 2.78 0.53 6.72
CA TYR A 133 1.78 1.44 7.30
C TYR A 133 2.15 1.92 8.69
N ASP A 134 2.70 1.05 9.54
CA ASP A 134 3.16 1.43 10.88
C ASP A 134 4.31 2.45 10.81
N ASN A 135 5.24 2.29 9.86
CA ASN A 135 6.29 3.27 9.62
C ASN A 135 5.71 4.64 9.22
N TYR A 136 4.82 4.66 8.23
CA TYR A 136 4.19 5.91 7.80
C TYR A 136 3.34 6.56 8.89
N LYS A 137 2.60 5.76 9.66
CA LYS A 137 1.80 6.26 10.79
C LYS A 137 2.66 6.90 11.88
N ALA A 138 3.88 6.40 12.09
CA ALA A 138 4.82 6.99 13.03
C ALA A 138 5.45 8.30 12.51
N ASN A 139 5.56 8.47 11.19
CA ASN A 139 6.30 9.57 10.57
C ASN A 139 5.42 10.68 9.97
N LEU A 140 4.15 10.41 9.67
CA LEU A 140 3.20 11.38 9.12
C LEU A 140 2.24 11.92 10.19
N ASP A 141 1.69 13.10 9.95
CA ASP A 141 0.53 13.56 10.68
C ASP A 141 -0.72 12.73 10.30
N GLU A 142 -1.67 12.66 11.22
CA GLU A 142 -2.85 11.81 11.07
C GLU A 142 -3.70 12.16 9.84
N ALA A 143 -3.82 13.43 9.51
CA ALA A 143 -4.62 13.88 8.37
C ALA A 143 -3.97 13.46 7.06
N THR A 144 -2.68 13.71 6.88
CA THR A 144 -1.91 13.27 5.70
C THR A 144 -1.94 11.75 5.56
N TYR A 145 -1.75 10.99 6.65
CA TYR A 145 -1.85 9.54 6.62
C TYR A 145 -3.23 9.06 6.13
N LYS A 146 -4.32 9.55 6.75
CA LYS A 146 -5.69 9.17 6.39
C LYS A 146 -6.05 9.53 4.95
N ASN A 147 -5.68 10.75 4.52
CA ASN A 147 -5.93 11.21 3.15
C ASN A 147 -5.23 10.31 2.13
N SER A 148 -3.97 9.95 2.40
CA SER A 148 -3.17 9.09 1.50
C SER A 148 -3.78 7.70 1.37
N ILE A 149 -4.17 7.07 2.49
CA ILE A 149 -4.84 5.77 2.50
C ILE A 149 -6.16 5.83 1.72
N ALA A 150 -7.00 6.84 1.98
CA ALA A 150 -8.29 6.99 1.30
C ALA A 150 -8.12 7.22 -0.21
N PHE A 151 -7.12 8.01 -0.61
CA PHE A 151 -6.83 8.24 -2.03
C PHE A 151 -6.35 6.97 -2.72
N GLY A 152 -5.43 6.22 -2.11
CA GLY A 152 -4.99 4.91 -2.62
C GLY A 152 -6.16 3.93 -2.78
N ASP A 153 -7.09 3.91 -1.82
CA ASP A 153 -8.31 3.09 -1.90
C ASP A 153 -9.21 3.48 -3.08
N THR A 154 -9.32 4.77 -3.36
CA THR A 154 -10.14 5.29 -4.45
C THR A 154 -9.55 4.92 -5.82
N VAL A 155 -8.23 5.07 -5.98
CA VAL A 155 -7.50 4.64 -7.19
C VAL A 155 -7.65 3.14 -7.40
N ALA A 156 -7.43 2.33 -6.37
CA ALA A 156 -7.57 0.87 -6.45
C ALA A 156 -8.97 0.45 -6.87
N ALA A 157 -10.02 1.14 -6.43
CA ALA A 157 -11.40 0.82 -6.79
C ALA A 157 -11.65 0.92 -8.29
N VAL A 158 -11.12 1.96 -8.96
CA VAL A 158 -11.25 2.13 -10.42
C VAL A 158 -10.48 1.03 -11.17
N ILE A 159 -9.26 0.72 -10.74
CA ILE A 159 -8.45 -0.35 -11.34
C ILE A 159 -9.15 -1.71 -11.18
N LEU A 160 -9.70 -2.01 -10.01
CA LEU A 160 -10.42 -3.25 -9.75
C LEU A 160 -11.74 -3.35 -10.53
N ALA A 161 -12.44 -2.24 -10.75
CA ALA A 161 -13.63 -2.21 -11.60
C ALA A 161 -13.29 -2.69 -13.03
N ARG A 162 -12.19 -2.23 -13.61
CA ARG A 162 -11.69 -2.69 -14.90
C ARG A 162 -11.28 -4.17 -14.86
N ALA A 163 -10.55 -4.58 -13.83
CA ALA A 163 -10.11 -5.97 -13.67
C ALA A 163 -11.27 -6.99 -13.58
N LYS A 164 -12.45 -6.55 -13.14
CA LYS A 164 -13.66 -7.39 -13.12
C LYS A 164 -14.27 -7.60 -14.51
N THR A 165 -14.02 -6.70 -15.45
CA THR A 165 -14.66 -6.68 -16.78
C THR A 165 -13.69 -6.98 -17.92
N ASP A 166 -12.45 -7.36 -17.63
CA ASP A 166 -11.40 -7.63 -18.62
C ASP A 166 -11.52 -8.98 -19.34
N GLY A 167 -12.53 -9.76 -19.00
CA GLY A 167 -12.77 -11.08 -19.60
C GLY A 167 -12.00 -12.23 -18.94
N TYR A 168 -11.15 -11.95 -17.94
CA TYR A 168 -10.36 -12.98 -17.26
C TYR A 168 -11.23 -14.10 -16.67
N ALA A 169 -12.30 -13.74 -15.95
CA ALA A 169 -13.19 -14.73 -15.34
C ALA A 169 -13.84 -15.65 -16.39
N ILE A 170 -14.25 -15.08 -17.52
CA ILE A 170 -14.84 -15.81 -18.65
C ILE A 170 -13.79 -16.75 -19.27
N SER A 171 -12.58 -16.27 -19.52
CA SER A 171 -11.50 -17.07 -20.12
C SER A 171 -11.09 -18.25 -19.25
N ARG A 172 -11.10 -18.07 -17.92
CA ARG A 172 -10.77 -19.13 -16.95
C ARG A 172 -11.86 -20.19 -16.81
N GLY A 173 -13.11 -19.86 -17.14
CA GLY A 173 -14.23 -20.80 -17.14
C GLY A 173 -14.39 -21.63 -18.45
N LYS A 174 -13.62 -21.29 -19.48
CA LYS A 174 -13.67 -22.06 -20.74
C LYS A 174 -13.02 -23.42 -20.57
N GLN A 175 -13.59 -24.42 -21.27
CA GLN A 175 -12.96 -25.74 -21.39
C GLN A 175 -11.54 -25.59 -21.96
N LYS A 176 -10.60 -26.38 -21.43
CA LYS A 176 -9.28 -26.48 -22.04
C LYS A 176 -9.42 -27.03 -23.43
N TYR A 177 -8.74 -26.41 -24.40
CA TYR A 177 -8.61 -27.00 -25.73
C TYR A 177 -7.88 -28.34 -25.59
N LEU A 178 -8.60 -29.42 -25.84
CA LEU A 178 -8.03 -30.75 -26.02
C LEU A 178 -7.81 -30.83 -27.51
N GLY A 179 -6.55 -30.83 -27.98
CA GLY A 179 -6.23 -30.96 -29.40
C GLY A 179 -7.03 -32.09 -30.01
N SER A 180 -7.55 -31.89 -31.21
CA SER A 180 -8.09 -33.00 -32.01
C SER A 180 -6.92 -33.92 -32.40
N ASN A 181 -6.94 -35.17 -31.97
CA ASN A 181 -6.08 -36.21 -32.53
C ASN A 181 -6.41 -36.41 -33.99
#